data_eaf08b378fbbb271d249ad1adfad15b9
#
_entry.id   eaf08b378fbbb271d249ad1adfad15b9
#
_cell.length_a   1.000
_cell.length_b   1.000
_cell.length_c   1.000
_cell.angle_alpha   90.00
_cell.angle_beta   90.00
_cell.angle_gamma   90.00
#
_symmetry.space_group_name_H-M   'P 1'
#
loop_
_entity.id
_entity.type
_entity.pdbx_description
1 polymer ?
#
loop_
_entity_poly.entity_id
_entity_poly.type
_entity_poly.pdbx_seq_one_letter_code
_entity_poly.pdbx_strand_id
1 'polypeptide(L)'
;MCVGFADWDTDLWTNQHHLMSRLARDNRVLFIESLGLRRPQLAGRDLSRMARRLRRGLAPARAVDGLHVLSPLVVPLHSYAPVRALNRRLLPALVARATRALGMHDPILWAYVPQAEELLDTLAPSLVVYHCVDDIAAQEGIDAASFRAAEQRFAGRADLVLASAPALAERMRTIARNVMYAPNVADTALFSEALQPGPVDPAIDALPRPRIVFTGAIVSTKLDFILLAELARMRPDASFALVGPVGPGDPRTDVSALRAEPNVHLLGARDYSGLPDVLRGADVGLVPYARNPLTDSIFPMKIYEYLAAGLPVVATELPSLAGVEDVRTAPDAAQLAVALDEALAASGPEQRSARAERARTHSWDQRLQEIATAIAEL
;
A
#
# COMPACT_ATOMS: atom_id res chain seq x y z
N MET A 1 7.22 -18.21 0.87
CA MET A 1 7.22 -17.75 -0.53
C MET A 1 6.11 -16.74 -0.71
N CYS A 2 6.39 -15.60 -1.35
CA CYS A 2 5.41 -14.51 -1.54
C CYS A 2 5.21 -14.21 -3.02
N VAL A 3 3.97 -14.11 -3.49
CA VAL A 3 3.63 -13.62 -4.83
C VAL A 3 3.07 -12.19 -4.68
N GLY A 4 3.89 -11.21 -5.07
CA GLY A 4 3.60 -9.79 -4.93
C GLY A 4 2.83 -9.20 -6.11
N PHE A 5 2.25 -8.02 -5.89
CA PHE A 5 1.61 -7.22 -6.95
C PHE A 5 2.51 -6.06 -7.45
N ALA A 6 3.63 -5.80 -6.80
CA ALA A 6 4.62 -4.79 -7.17
C ALA A 6 6.02 -5.41 -7.25
N ASP A 7 6.94 -4.66 -7.87
CA ASP A 7 8.36 -5.02 -7.90
C ASP A 7 8.99 -4.68 -6.53
N TRP A 8 10.07 -5.39 -6.13
CA TRP A 8 10.75 -5.16 -4.84
C TRP A 8 11.48 -3.81 -4.82
N ASP A 9 12.17 -3.50 -5.91
CA ASP A 9 12.89 -2.24 -6.07
C ASP A 9 11.91 -1.11 -6.42
N THR A 10 11.28 -0.52 -5.42
CA THR A 10 10.36 0.61 -5.58
C THR A 10 10.58 1.63 -4.46
N ASP A 11 10.45 2.92 -4.83
CA ASP A 11 10.56 4.03 -3.86
C ASP A 11 9.34 4.12 -2.92
N LEU A 12 8.22 3.49 -3.30
CA LEU A 12 6.99 3.49 -2.52
C LEU A 12 6.72 2.10 -1.95
N TRP A 13 7.14 1.88 -0.73
CA TRP A 13 6.85 0.64 -0.02
C TRP A 13 5.36 0.51 0.31
N THR A 14 4.86 -0.69 0.15
CA THR A 14 3.51 -1.09 0.50
C THR A 14 3.55 -2.21 1.53
N ASN A 15 2.40 -2.65 2.02
CA ASN A 15 2.31 -3.69 3.05
C ASN A 15 3.10 -4.98 2.72
N GLN A 16 3.17 -5.41 1.45
CA GLN A 16 3.95 -6.58 1.05
C GLN A 16 5.45 -6.43 1.36
N HIS A 17 6.01 -5.22 1.16
CA HIS A 17 7.42 -4.95 1.45
C HIS A 17 7.67 -4.98 2.96
N HIS A 18 6.80 -4.30 3.74
CA HIS A 18 6.92 -4.26 5.19
C HIS A 18 6.76 -5.62 5.85
N LEU A 19 5.82 -6.44 5.38
CA LEU A 19 5.61 -7.78 5.93
C LEU A 19 6.75 -8.74 5.53
N MET A 20 7.11 -8.77 4.24
CA MET A 20 8.13 -9.71 3.76
C MET A 20 9.53 -9.38 4.27
N SER A 21 9.90 -8.10 4.43
CA SER A 21 11.17 -7.71 5.04
C SER A 21 11.26 -8.15 6.50
N ARG A 22 10.16 -8.10 7.26
CA ARG A 22 10.12 -8.56 8.65
C ARG A 22 10.15 -10.08 8.75
N LEU A 23 9.36 -10.76 7.93
CA LEU A 23 9.41 -12.23 7.86
C LEU A 23 10.78 -12.77 7.46
N ALA A 24 11.54 -12.02 6.67
CA ALA A 24 12.89 -12.41 6.26
C ALA A 24 13.93 -12.38 7.40
N ARG A 25 13.63 -11.76 8.54
CA ARG A 25 14.53 -11.76 9.72
C ARG A 25 14.73 -13.18 10.28
N ASP A 26 13.64 -13.95 10.31
CA ASP A 26 13.63 -15.27 10.95
C ASP A 26 13.31 -16.42 9.97
N ASN A 27 12.99 -16.09 8.71
CA ASN A 27 12.56 -17.05 7.71
C ASN A 27 13.31 -16.85 6.39
N ARG A 28 13.40 -17.93 5.61
CA ARG A 28 13.84 -17.85 4.22
C ARG A 28 12.66 -17.38 3.35
N VAL A 29 12.75 -16.18 2.79
CA VAL A 29 11.70 -15.58 1.97
C VAL A 29 12.12 -15.54 0.50
N LEU A 30 11.28 -16.09 -0.38
CA LEU A 30 11.36 -15.90 -1.83
C LEU A 30 10.19 -14.96 -2.23
N PHE A 31 10.53 -13.75 -2.62
CA PHE A 31 9.58 -12.76 -3.13
C PHE A 31 9.53 -12.84 -4.67
N ILE A 32 8.35 -13.10 -5.20
CA ILE A 32 8.08 -13.16 -6.63
C ILE A 32 7.44 -11.84 -7.03
N GLU A 33 8.15 -11.07 -7.85
CA GLU A 33 7.70 -9.75 -8.31
C GLU A 33 6.45 -9.82 -9.18
N SER A 34 5.82 -8.67 -9.38
CA SER A 34 4.57 -8.52 -10.12
C SER A 34 4.52 -9.31 -11.43
N LEU A 35 3.45 -10.09 -11.60
CA LEU A 35 3.18 -10.88 -12.79
C LEU A 35 2.64 -10.06 -13.98
N GLY A 36 2.61 -8.72 -13.87
CA GLY A 36 2.19 -7.83 -14.96
C GLY A 36 0.69 -7.90 -15.25
N LEU A 37 -0.15 -7.59 -14.27
CA LEU A 37 -1.61 -7.62 -14.37
C LEU A 37 -2.19 -6.60 -15.36
N ARG A 38 -1.52 -5.47 -15.55
CA ARG A 38 -1.98 -4.41 -16.45
C ARG A 38 -1.55 -4.69 -17.90
N ARG A 39 -2.42 -4.39 -18.87
CA ARG A 39 -2.05 -4.43 -20.27
C ARG A 39 -0.93 -3.42 -20.54
N PRO A 40 0.14 -3.82 -21.28
CA PRO A 40 1.18 -2.89 -21.68
C PRO A 40 0.57 -1.79 -22.56
N GLN A 41 0.81 -0.53 -22.22
CA GLN A 41 0.56 0.57 -23.15
C GLN A 41 1.79 0.70 -24.05
N LEU A 42 1.59 0.70 -25.38
CA LEU A 42 2.69 0.76 -26.38
C LEU A 42 3.35 2.15 -26.41
N ALA A 43 3.95 2.57 -25.30
CA ALA A 43 4.78 3.77 -25.22
C ALA A 43 6.26 3.34 -25.20
N GLY A 44 7.14 4.13 -25.80
CA GLY A 44 8.58 3.77 -25.96
C GLY A 44 9.33 3.44 -24.67
N ARG A 45 8.80 3.89 -23.50
CA ARG A 45 9.29 3.50 -22.16
C ARG A 45 8.97 2.05 -21.80
N ASP A 46 7.96 1.42 -22.43
CA ASP A 46 7.57 0.05 -22.13
C ASP A 46 8.49 -0.98 -22.80
N LEU A 47 9.06 -0.66 -23.96
CA LEU A 47 10.03 -1.53 -24.63
C LEU A 47 11.30 -1.74 -23.80
N SER A 48 11.80 -0.68 -23.17
CA SER A 48 12.99 -0.78 -22.31
C SER A 48 12.69 -1.56 -21.01
N ARG A 49 11.47 -1.43 -20.47
CA ARG A 49 10.98 -2.22 -19.33
C ARG A 49 10.81 -3.68 -19.72
N MET A 50 10.24 -3.97 -20.90
CA MET A 50 10.10 -5.32 -21.41
C MET A 50 11.44 -6.00 -21.62
N ALA A 51 12.41 -5.34 -22.25
CA ALA A 51 13.76 -5.87 -22.44
C ALA A 51 14.47 -6.13 -21.11
N ARG A 52 14.31 -5.24 -20.13
CA ARG A 52 14.84 -5.42 -18.78
C ARG A 52 14.16 -6.59 -18.04
N ARG A 53 12.84 -6.73 -18.16
CA ARG A 53 12.09 -7.88 -17.63
C ARG A 53 12.49 -9.20 -18.30
N LEU A 54 12.67 -9.20 -19.60
CA LEU A 54 13.13 -10.40 -20.33
C LEU A 54 14.50 -10.86 -19.81
N ARG A 55 15.43 -9.92 -19.62
CA ARG A 55 16.77 -10.19 -19.12
C ARG A 55 16.76 -10.63 -17.65
N ARG A 56 15.94 -10.03 -16.81
CA ARG A 56 15.78 -10.42 -15.39
C ARG A 56 15.02 -11.73 -15.22
N GLY A 57 14.05 -12.02 -16.09
CA GLY A 57 13.18 -13.19 -15.98
C GLY A 57 13.87 -14.54 -16.29
N LEU A 58 15.07 -14.50 -16.89
CA LEU A 58 15.94 -15.67 -17.10
C LEU A 58 17.02 -15.80 -16.01
N ALA A 59 17.17 -14.76 -15.16
CA ALA A 59 18.16 -14.77 -14.09
C ALA A 59 17.67 -15.60 -12.89
N PRO A 60 18.59 -16.20 -12.11
CA PRO A 60 18.23 -16.79 -10.83
C PRO A 60 17.70 -15.74 -9.85
N ALA A 61 17.04 -16.20 -8.78
CA ALA A 61 16.63 -15.32 -7.70
C ALA A 61 17.85 -14.60 -7.11
N ARG A 62 17.75 -13.27 -6.96
CA ARG A 62 18.81 -12.43 -6.40
C ARG A 62 18.59 -12.20 -4.90
N ALA A 63 19.65 -12.20 -4.11
CA ALA A 63 19.59 -11.84 -2.69
C ALA A 63 19.52 -10.30 -2.56
N VAL A 64 18.58 -9.82 -1.77
CA VAL A 64 18.35 -8.38 -1.50
C VAL A 64 17.79 -8.26 -0.08
N ASP A 65 18.37 -7.43 0.76
CA ASP A 65 17.85 -7.07 2.09
C ASP A 65 17.42 -8.28 2.96
N GLY A 66 18.20 -9.37 2.92
CA GLY A 66 17.92 -10.57 3.71
C GLY A 66 16.90 -11.54 3.11
N LEU A 67 16.31 -11.23 1.95
CA LEU A 67 15.41 -12.12 1.21
C LEU A 67 15.90 -12.39 -0.22
N HIS A 68 15.20 -13.25 -0.93
CA HIS A 68 15.47 -13.55 -2.33
C HIS A 68 14.34 -13.01 -3.21
N VAL A 69 14.70 -12.32 -4.28
CA VAL A 69 13.75 -11.74 -5.24
C VAL A 69 13.83 -12.46 -6.58
N LEU A 70 12.71 -12.97 -7.05
CA LEU A 70 12.56 -13.58 -8.37
C LEU A 70 11.67 -12.67 -9.23
N SER A 71 12.21 -12.20 -10.37
CA SER A 71 11.45 -11.47 -11.40
C SER A 71 11.04 -12.49 -12.48
N PRO A 72 9.85 -13.10 -12.42
CA PRO A 72 9.52 -14.18 -13.34
C PRO A 72 9.29 -13.65 -14.75
N LEU A 73 9.73 -14.42 -15.75
CA LEU A 73 9.38 -14.15 -17.14
C LEU A 73 7.95 -14.59 -17.39
N VAL A 74 7.03 -13.63 -17.35
CA VAL A 74 5.63 -13.81 -17.71
C VAL A 74 5.33 -12.95 -18.93
N VAL A 75 4.74 -13.56 -19.98
CA VAL A 75 4.35 -12.84 -21.17
C VAL A 75 3.08 -12.03 -20.85
N PRO A 76 3.10 -10.67 -20.95
CA PRO A 76 2.03 -9.81 -20.42
C PRO A 76 0.77 -9.77 -21.28
N LEU A 77 0.58 -10.73 -22.22
CA LEU A 77 -0.55 -10.84 -23.12
C LEU A 77 -1.59 -11.85 -22.61
N HIS A 78 -2.05 -11.66 -21.37
CA HIS A 78 -2.96 -12.59 -20.68
C HIS A 78 -4.34 -12.75 -21.36
N SER A 79 -4.72 -11.85 -22.28
CA SER A 79 -5.95 -11.97 -23.07
C SER A 79 -5.89 -13.12 -24.11
N TYR A 80 -4.69 -13.56 -24.51
CA TYR A 80 -4.52 -14.61 -25.52
C TYR A 80 -4.40 -15.99 -24.86
N ALA A 81 -5.29 -16.94 -25.24
CA ALA A 81 -5.31 -18.28 -24.67
C ALA A 81 -3.98 -19.05 -24.78
N PRO A 82 -3.24 -19.02 -25.93
CA PRO A 82 -1.93 -19.66 -26.02
C PRO A 82 -0.91 -19.07 -25.05
N VAL A 83 -0.94 -17.76 -24.82
CA VAL A 83 -0.02 -17.09 -23.91
C VAL A 83 -0.33 -17.47 -22.46
N ARG A 84 -1.61 -17.54 -22.09
CA ARG A 84 -2.02 -18.06 -20.77
C ARG A 84 -1.54 -19.49 -20.56
N ALA A 85 -1.70 -20.37 -21.56
CA ALA A 85 -1.23 -21.75 -21.48
C ALA A 85 0.29 -21.84 -21.33
N LEU A 86 1.05 -20.97 -22.00
CA LEU A 86 2.49 -20.88 -21.85
C LEU A 86 2.87 -20.39 -20.43
N ASN A 87 2.28 -19.30 -19.95
CA ASN A 87 2.54 -18.75 -18.62
C ASN A 87 2.23 -19.76 -17.50
N ARG A 88 1.12 -20.53 -17.62
CA ARG A 88 0.76 -21.60 -16.68
C ARG A 88 1.79 -22.70 -16.56
N ARG A 89 2.64 -22.89 -17.56
CA ARG A 89 3.76 -23.89 -17.51
C ARG A 89 5.06 -23.24 -17.07
N LEU A 90 5.35 -22.03 -17.53
CA LEU A 90 6.61 -21.35 -17.27
C LEU A 90 6.72 -20.87 -15.81
N LEU A 91 5.69 -20.22 -15.29
CA LEU A 91 5.73 -19.64 -13.95
C LEU A 91 5.97 -20.70 -12.87
N PRO A 92 5.18 -21.81 -12.80
CA PRO A 92 5.44 -22.85 -11.81
C PRO A 92 6.83 -23.50 -11.94
N ALA A 93 7.30 -23.73 -13.18
CA ALA A 93 8.62 -24.30 -13.42
C ALA A 93 9.76 -23.41 -12.94
N LEU A 94 9.68 -22.09 -13.18
CA LEU A 94 10.65 -21.11 -12.73
C LEU A 94 10.66 -20.99 -11.19
N VAL A 95 9.48 -20.93 -10.59
CA VAL A 95 9.34 -20.83 -9.13
C VAL A 95 9.82 -22.12 -8.47
N ALA A 96 9.45 -23.32 -8.97
CA ALA A 96 9.91 -24.59 -8.43
C ALA A 96 11.43 -24.78 -8.57
N ARG A 97 12.05 -24.23 -9.62
CA ARG A 97 13.51 -24.20 -9.74
C ARG A 97 14.13 -23.30 -8.67
N ALA A 98 13.57 -22.11 -8.45
CA ALA A 98 14.08 -21.16 -7.46
C ALA A 98 13.92 -21.69 -6.03
N THR A 99 12.77 -22.27 -5.66
CA THR A 99 12.53 -22.86 -4.34
C THR A 99 13.48 -24.01 -4.06
N ARG A 100 13.72 -24.90 -5.04
CA ARG A 100 14.71 -25.99 -4.92
C ARG A 100 16.13 -25.47 -4.75
N ALA A 101 16.53 -24.47 -5.54
CA ALA A 101 17.87 -23.87 -5.45
C ALA A 101 18.11 -23.20 -4.08
N LEU A 102 17.05 -22.71 -3.45
CA LEU A 102 17.09 -22.11 -2.12
C LEU A 102 16.87 -23.12 -0.99
N GLY A 103 16.69 -24.41 -1.29
CA GLY A 103 16.43 -25.45 -0.28
C GLY A 103 15.14 -25.17 0.52
N MET A 104 14.11 -24.63 -0.12
CA MET A 104 12.79 -24.43 0.49
C MET A 104 11.94 -25.68 0.27
N HIS A 105 11.59 -26.35 1.37
CA HIS A 105 10.70 -27.51 1.38
C HIS A 105 9.37 -27.09 2.00
N ASP A 106 8.26 -27.58 1.45
CA ASP A 106 6.90 -27.34 1.93
C ASP A 106 6.62 -25.87 2.30
N PRO A 107 6.85 -24.92 1.36
CA PRO A 107 6.78 -23.49 1.68
C PRO A 107 5.34 -23.05 1.97
N ILE A 108 5.17 -22.08 2.86
CA ILE A 108 3.94 -21.30 2.93
C ILE A 108 3.85 -20.45 1.66
N LEU A 109 2.72 -20.50 0.96
CA LEU A 109 2.40 -19.61 -0.15
C LEU A 109 1.61 -18.40 0.37
N TRP A 110 2.23 -17.24 0.39
CA TRP A 110 1.59 -15.96 0.68
C TRP A 110 1.36 -15.20 -0.62
N ALA A 111 0.14 -14.94 -1.00
CA ALA A 111 -0.16 -14.32 -2.28
C ALA A 111 -0.99 -13.05 -2.11
N TYR A 112 -0.65 -12.04 -2.86
CA TYR A 112 -1.39 -10.78 -2.99
C TYR A 112 -2.26 -10.73 -4.25
N VAL A 113 -2.10 -11.71 -5.12
CA VAL A 113 -2.80 -11.78 -6.41
C VAL A 113 -3.29 -13.21 -6.68
N PRO A 114 -4.50 -13.37 -7.25
CA PRO A 114 -5.09 -14.69 -7.47
C PRO A 114 -4.38 -15.54 -8.53
N GLN A 115 -3.51 -14.94 -9.36
CA GLN A 115 -2.69 -15.68 -10.33
C GLN A 115 -1.71 -16.66 -9.67
N ALA A 116 -1.49 -16.52 -8.36
CA ALA A 116 -0.76 -17.50 -7.56
C ALA A 116 -1.44 -18.89 -7.54
N GLU A 117 -2.72 -19.00 -7.94
CA GLU A 117 -3.42 -20.28 -8.15
C GLU A 117 -2.62 -21.25 -9.03
N GLU A 118 -1.91 -20.72 -10.03
CA GLU A 118 -1.09 -21.53 -10.94
C GLU A 118 0.08 -22.26 -10.26
N LEU A 119 0.45 -21.86 -9.04
CA LEU A 119 1.55 -22.45 -8.26
C LEU A 119 1.10 -23.60 -7.35
N LEU A 120 -0.18 -23.67 -6.99
CA LEU A 120 -0.68 -24.57 -5.95
C LEU A 120 -0.41 -26.04 -6.26
N ASP A 121 -0.73 -26.48 -7.47
CA ASP A 121 -0.62 -27.90 -7.85
C ASP A 121 0.83 -28.33 -8.09
N THR A 122 1.74 -27.40 -8.40
CA THR A 122 3.16 -27.71 -8.66
C THR A 122 4.01 -27.67 -7.39
N LEU A 123 3.70 -26.77 -6.46
CA LEU A 123 4.51 -26.54 -5.27
C LEU A 123 3.97 -27.22 -4.02
N ALA A 124 2.67 -27.62 -4.05
CA ALA A 124 1.97 -28.23 -2.92
C ALA A 124 2.35 -27.55 -1.58
N PRO A 125 2.06 -26.23 -1.43
CA PRO A 125 2.46 -25.49 -0.24
C PRO A 125 1.81 -26.08 1.01
N SER A 126 2.52 -26.00 2.16
CA SER A 126 1.98 -26.44 3.45
C SER A 126 0.84 -25.59 3.97
N LEU A 127 0.78 -24.33 3.55
CA LEU A 127 -0.28 -23.37 3.89
C LEU A 127 -0.41 -22.34 2.78
N VAL A 128 -1.64 -21.91 2.50
CA VAL A 128 -1.96 -20.88 1.50
C VAL A 128 -2.62 -19.67 2.18
N VAL A 129 -1.94 -18.52 2.14
CA VAL A 129 -2.46 -17.24 2.62
C VAL A 129 -2.75 -16.35 1.42
N TYR A 130 -4.00 -15.91 1.28
CA TYR A 130 -4.38 -14.86 0.34
C TYR A 130 -4.52 -13.52 1.06
N HIS A 131 -3.70 -12.53 0.71
CA HIS A 131 -3.75 -11.20 1.30
C HIS A 131 -4.44 -10.21 0.35
N CYS A 132 -5.73 -10.03 0.53
CA CYS A 132 -6.57 -9.12 -0.24
C CYS A 132 -6.43 -7.70 0.32
N VAL A 133 -5.57 -6.89 -0.30
CA VAL A 133 -5.19 -5.55 0.20
C VAL A 133 -5.94 -4.41 -0.43
N ASP A 134 -6.41 -4.59 -1.67
CA ASP A 134 -7.13 -3.61 -2.46
C ASP A 134 -8.19 -4.30 -3.32
N ASP A 135 -9.19 -3.56 -3.76
CA ASP A 135 -10.08 -4.02 -4.82
C ASP A 135 -9.40 -3.83 -6.20
N ILE A 136 -8.50 -4.76 -6.53
CA ILE A 136 -7.76 -4.72 -7.80
C ILE A 136 -8.71 -4.74 -9.01
N ALA A 137 -9.87 -5.41 -8.89
CA ALA A 137 -10.86 -5.44 -9.97
C ALA A 137 -11.47 -4.06 -10.28
N ALA A 138 -11.45 -3.13 -9.32
CA ALA A 138 -11.90 -1.75 -9.50
C ALA A 138 -10.83 -0.85 -10.15
N GLN A 139 -9.61 -1.34 -10.34
CA GLN A 139 -8.54 -0.55 -10.95
C GLN A 139 -8.73 -0.47 -12.47
N GLU A 140 -8.43 0.69 -13.03
CA GLU A 140 -8.49 0.91 -14.47
C GLU A 140 -7.52 0.02 -15.24
N GLY A 141 -7.97 -0.50 -16.38
CA GLY A 141 -7.19 -1.41 -17.23
C GLY A 141 -7.17 -2.86 -16.78
N ILE A 142 -7.88 -3.22 -15.72
CA ILE A 142 -8.09 -4.60 -15.26
C ILE A 142 -9.40 -5.14 -15.88
N ASP A 143 -9.36 -6.38 -16.35
CA ASP A 143 -10.57 -7.13 -16.68
C ASP A 143 -11.22 -7.63 -15.38
N ALA A 144 -12.19 -6.85 -14.90
CA ALA A 144 -12.83 -7.07 -13.62
C ALA A 144 -13.49 -8.45 -13.51
N ALA A 145 -14.16 -8.91 -14.56
CA ALA A 145 -14.86 -10.20 -14.56
C ALA A 145 -13.86 -11.37 -14.44
N SER A 146 -12.81 -11.35 -15.26
CA SER A 146 -11.75 -12.37 -15.22
C SER A 146 -11.00 -12.36 -13.90
N PHE A 147 -10.73 -11.16 -13.33
CA PHE A 147 -10.06 -11.04 -12.05
C PHE A 147 -10.93 -11.59 -10.92
N ARG A 148 -12.21 -11.20 -10.83
CA ARG A 148 -13.16 -11.70 -9.82
C ARG A 148 -13.31 -13.22 -9.86
N ALA A 149 -13.42 -13.80 -11.08
CA ALA A 149 -13.50 -15.25 -11.23
C ALA A 149 -12.23 -15.98 -10.74
N ALA A 150 -11.04 -15.42 -11.00
CA ALA A 150 -9.78 -15.96 -10.51
C ALA A 150 -9.68 -15.79 -8.98
N GLU A 151 -10.06 -14.63 -8.45
CA GLU A 151 -10.08 -14.36 -7.01
C GLU A 151 -11.00 -15.30 -6.24
N GLN A 152 -12.20 -15.57 -6.78
CA GLN A 152 -13.15 -16.51 -6.18
C GLN A 152 -12.56 -17.93 -6.08
N ARG A 153 -11.92 -18.41 -7.17
CA ARG A 153 -11.30 -19.74 -7.15
C ARG A 153 -10.13 -19.81 -6.17
N PHE A 154 -9.24 -18.80 -6.20
CA PHE A 154 -8.04 -18.80 -5.37
C PHE A 154 -8.36 -18.62 -3.88
N ALA A 155 -9.23 -17.66 -3.54
CA ALA A 155 -9.67 -17.43 -2.15
C ALA A 155 -10.39 -18.64 -1.57
N GLY A 156 -11.19 -19.37 -2.40
CA GLY A 156 -11.84 -20.61 -1.97
C GLY A 156 -10.89 -21.78 -1.70
N ARG A 157 -9.63 -21.69 -2.16
CA ARG A 157 -8.55 -22.69 -1.91
C ARG A 157 -7.54 -22.21 -0.84
N ALA A 158 -7.65 -20.97 -0.39
CA ALA A 158 -6.78 -20.43 0.65
C ALA A 158 -7.17 -20.97 2.03
N ASP A 159 -6.17 -21.30 2.84
CA ASP A 159 -6.37 -21.70 4.24
C ASP A 159 -6.74 -20.50 5.09
N LEU A 160 -6.15 -19.32 4.78
CA LEU A 160 -6.45 -18.04 5.42
C LEU A 160 -6.53 -16.92 4.38
N VAL A 161 -7.57 -16.10 4.46
CA VAL A 161 -7.67 -14.84 3.72
C VAL A 161 -7.52 -13.69 4.69
N LEU A 162 -6.54 -12.82 4.41
CA LEU A 162 -6.37 -11.54 5.10
C LEU A 162 -7.02 -10.44 4.26
N ALA A 163 -7.86 -9.61 4.85
CA ALA A 163 -8.52 -8.51 4.16
C ALA A 163 -8.24 -7.18 4.85
N SER A 164 -7.73 -6.19 4.10
CA SER A 164 -7.28 -4.90 4.66
C SER A 164 -8.41 -3.89 4.89
N ALA A 165 -9.60 -4.11 4.35
CA ALA A 165 -10.75 -3.22 4.52
C ALA A 165 -12.02 -4.00 4.85
N PRO A 166 -13.00 -3.38 5.56
CA PRO A 166 -14.25 -4.06 5.94
C PRO A 166 -15.01 -4.65 4.76
N ALA A 167 -15.17 -3.87 3.68
CA ALA A 167 -15.87 -4.32 2.47
C ALA A 167 -15.18 -5.53 1.80
N LEU A 168 -13.83 -5.58 1.83
CA LEU A 168 -13.07 -6.73 1.35
C LEU A 168 -13.29 -7.94 2.25
N ALA A 169 -13.28 -7.75 3.57
CA ALA A 169 -13.51 -8.84 4.51
C ALA A 169 -14.91 -9.45 4.37
N GLU A 170 -15.95 -8.63 4.25
CA GLU A 170 -17.32 -9.09 4.01
C GLU A 170 -17.41 -9.90 2.71
N ARG A 171 -16.85 -9.39 1.64
CA ARG A 171 -16.82 -10.10 0.36
C ARG A 171 -16.06 -11.41 0.43
N MET A 172 -14.92 -11.46 1.09
CA MET A 172 -14.12 -12.67 1.22
C MET A 172 -14.83 -13.74 2.10
N ARG A 173 -15.58 -13.34 3.13
CA ARG A 173 -16.37 -14.29 3.96
C ARG A 173 -17.43 -15.06 3.18
N THR A 174 -17.87 -14.55 2.02
CA THR A 174 -18.79 -15.29 1.14
C THR A 174 -18.10 -16.36 0.29
N ILE A 175 -16.75 -16.37 0.26
CA ILE A 175 -15.94 -17.20 -0.65
C ILE A 175 -15.04 -18.16 0.13
N ALA A 176 -14.35 -17.65 1.16
CA ALA A 176 -13.33 -18.37 1.91
C ALA A 176 -13.83 -18.83 3.28
N ARG A 177 -13.21 -19.93 3.76
CA ARG A 177 -13.57 -20.52 5.07
C ARG A 177 -13.09 -19.65 6.24
N ASN A 178 -11.84 -19.22 6.19
CA ASN A 178 -11.20 -18.44 7.24
C ASN A 178 -10.82 -17.07 6.70
N VAL A 179 -11.41 -16.02 7.26
CA VAL A 179 -11.15 -14.62 6.87
C VAL A 179 -10.84 -13.78 8.09
N MET A 180 -9.65 -13.23 8.12
CA MET A 180 -9.21 -12.28 9.13
C MET A 180 -9.26 -10.84 8.57
N TYR A 181 -9.91 -9.93 9.29
CA TYR A 181 -9.76 -8.50 9.02
C TYR A 181 -8.40 -8.03 9.52
N ALA A 182 -7.54 -7.61 8.62
CA ALA A 182 -6.15 -7.24 8.87
C ALA A 182 -5.85 -5.89 8.19
N PRO A 183 -6.35 -4.75 8.73
CA PRO A 183 -6.12 -3.44 8.16
C PRO A 183 -4.62 -3.12 8.11
N ASN A 184 -4.24 -2.26 7.16
CA ASN A 184 -2.88 -1.77 7.09
C ASN A 184 -2.49 -1.06 8.39
N VAL A 185 -1.23 -1.19 8.75
CA VAL A 185 -0.60 -0.59 9.92
C VAL A 185 0.65 0.18 9.48
N ALA A 186 1.46 0.67 10.41
CA ALA A 186 2.64 1.46 10.10
C ALA A 186 3.93 0.90 10.75
N ASP A 187 5.07 1.42 10.33
CA ASP A 187 6.32 1.32 11.09
C ASP A 187 6.31 2.34 12.22
N THR A 188 5.56 2.03 13.28
CA THR A 188 5.33 2.96 14.39
C THR A 188 6.61 3.35 15.10
N ALA A 189 7.64 2.49 15.09
CA ALA A 189 8.95 2.81 15.65
C ALA A 189 9.62 3.94 14.86
N LEU A 190 9.68 3.81 13.53
CA LEU A 190 10.24 4.84 12.63
C LEU A 190 9.47 6.17 12.79
N PHE A 191 8.15 6.13 12.66
CA PHE A 191 7.37 7.38 12.67
C PHE A 191 7.33 8.08 14.03
N SER A 192 7.49 7.36 15.15
CA SER A 192 7.61 7.95 16.47
C SER A 192 8.89 8.79 16.67
N GLU A 193 9.89 8.63 15.81
CA GLU A 193 11.08 9.51 15.79
C GLU A 193 10.70 10.98 15.54
N ALA A 194 9.56 11.26 14.90
CA ALA A 194 9.05 12.61 14.73
C ALA A 194 8.72 13.33 16.05
N LEU A 195 8.53 12.60 17.14
CA LEU A 195 8.33 13.16 18.48
C LEU A 195 9.64 13.53 19.19
N GLN A 196 10.75 13.00 18.72
CA GLN A 196 12.05 13.28 19.30
C GLN A 196 12.64 14.57 18.70
N PRO A 197 13.49 15.29 19.45
CA PRO A 197 14.27 16.38 18.87
C PRO A 197 15.10 15.88 17.68
N GLY A 198 15.04 16.60 16.57
CA GLY A 198 15.74 16.21 15.35
C GLY A 198 15.52 17.22 14.22
N PRO A 199 16.08 16.97 13.04
CA PRO A 199 15.92 17.83 11.90
C PRO A 199 14.47 17.88 11.42
N VAL A 200 14.05 19.02 10.88
CA VAL A 200 12.82 19.18 10.11
C VAL A 200 13.19 19.23 8.63
N ASP A 201 12.39 18.59 7.77
CA ASP A 201 12.60 18.72 6.34
C ASP A 201 12.64 20.20 5.93
N PRO A 202 13.70 20.69 5.25
CA PRO A 202 13.86 22.11 4.96
C PRO A 202 12.73 22.73 4.12
N ALA A 203 12.10 21.93 3.24
CA ALA A 203 10.97 22.42 2.44
C ALA A 203 9.70 22.55 3.29
N ILE A 204 9.53 21.72 4.30
CA ILE A 204 8.44 21.85 5.28
C ILE A 204 8.73 23.04 6.20
N ASP A 205 9.96 23.17 6.69
CA ASP A 205 10.32 24.21 7.66
C ASP A 205 10.20 25.63 7.10
N ALA A 206 10.39 25.78 5.79
CA ALA A 206 10.20 27.05 5.07
C ALA A 206 8.74 27.50 4.95
N LEU A 207 7.76 26.61 5.21
CA LEU A 207 6.35 26.94 5.05
C LEU A 207 5.78 27.63 6.30
N PRO A 208 4.85 28.59 6.16
CA PRO A 208 4.08 29.14 7.27
C PRO A 208 3.26 28.04 8.00
N ARG A 209 3.06 28.24 9.31
CA ARG A 209 2.14 27.41 10.09
C ARG A 209 0.72 28.01 10.07
N PRO A 210 -0.32 27.15 10.21
CA PRO A 210 -0.28 25.69 10.40
C PRO A 210 0.07 24.93 9.11
N ARG A 211 0.82 23.84 9.25
CA ARG A 211 1.29 22.98 8.14
C ARG A 211 0.47 21.70 8.09
N ILE A 212 -0.32 21.55 7.06
CA ILE A 212 -1.18 20.40 6.81
C ILE A 212 -0.48 19.52 5.79
N VAL A 213 -0.15 18.27 6.17
CA VAL A 213 0.71 17.41 5.34
C VAL A 213 -0.04 16.23 4.76
N PHE A 214 0.23 15.91 3.49
CA PHE A 214 -0.05 14.62 2.86
C PHE A 214 1.27 14.01 2.39
N THR A 215 1.51 12.72 2.70
CA THR A 215 2.66 11.97 2.22
C THR A 215 2.22 10.82 1.31
N GLY A 216 2.89 10.61 0.17
CA GLY A 216 2.67 9.46 -0.74
C GLY A 216 2.33 9.86 -2.16
N ALA A 217 1.94 8.90 -2.99
CA ALA A 217 1.64 9.11 -4.40
C ALA A 217 0.49 10.12 -4.60
N ILE A 218 0.76 11.16 -5.37
CA ILE A 218 -0.21 12.20 -5.72
C ILE A 218 -0.84 11.80 -7.07
N VAL A 219 -1.96 11.07 -7.01
CA VAL A 219 -2.65 10.52 -8.17
C VAL A 219 -4.14 10.81 -8.13
N SER A 220 -4.74 11.15 -9.27
CA SER A 220 -6.16 11.51 -9.39
C SER A 220 -7.11 10.35 -9.09
N THR A 221 -6.65 9.10 -9.22
CA THR A 221 -7.44 7.92 -8.86
C THR A 221 -7.65 7.74 -7.36
N LYS A 222 -6.83 8.39 -6.52
CA LYS A 222 -6.91 8.31 -5.06
C LYS A 222 -7.22 9.62 -4.37
N LEU A 223 -6.66 10.75 -4.84
CA LEU A 223 -6.85 12.06 -4.20
C LEU A 223 -7.93 12.86 -4.90
N ASP A 224 -8.76 13.53 -4.12
CA ASP A 224 -9.72 14.51 -4.61
C ASP A 224 -9.05 15.89 -4.70
N PHE A 225 -8.53 16.20 -5.88
CA PHE A 225 -7.81 17.46 -6.12
C PHE A 225 -8.73 18.67 -6.07
N ILE A 226 -10.01 18.51 -6.42
CA ILE A 226 -10.99 19.62 -6.39
C ILE A 226 -11.32 19.95 -4.93
N LEU A 227 -11.68 18.95 -4.16
CA LEU A 227 -11.94 19.09 -2.72
C LEU A 227 -10.72 19.69 -2.00
N LEU A 228 -9.50 19.23 -2.32
CA LEU A 228 -8.28 19.76 -1.70
C LEU A 228 -8.03 21.22 -2.07
N ALA A 229 -8.25 21.62 -3.33
CA ALA A 229 -8.15 23.02 -3.77
C ALA A 229 -9.22 23.90 -3.10
N GLU A 230 -10.44 23.40 -2.94
CA GLU A 230 -11.51 24.10 -2.20
C GLU A 230 -11.14 24.30 -0.74
N LEU A 231 -10.66 23.26 -0.09
CA LEU A 231 -10.19 23.31 1.30
C LEU A 231 -9.04 24.32 1.47
N ALA A 232 -8.08 24.35 0.53
CA ALA A 232 -6.98 25.30 0.56
C ALA A 232 -7.46 26.76 0.43
N ARG A 233 -8.45 27.03 -0.43
CA ARG A 233 -9.07 28.37 -0.56
C ARG A 233 -9.82 28.79 0.71
N MET A 234 -10.46 27.84 1.41
CA MET A 234 -11.15 28.12 2.68
C MET A 234 -10.19 28.37 3.84
N ARG A 235 -8.94 27.89 3.71
CA ARG A 235 -7.89 28.02 4.74
C ARG A 235 -6.63 28.69 4.18
N PRO A 236 -6.74 29.98 3.76
CA PRO A 236 -5.60 30.72 3.23
C PRO A 236 -4.49 30.96 4.27
N ASP A 237 -4.80 30.81 5.54
CA ASP A 237 -3.88 30.87 6.68
C ASP A 237 -2.99 29.63 6.83
N ALA A 238 -3.35 28.50 6.21
CA ALA A 238 -2.65 27.21 6.33
C ALA A 238 -1.82 26.89 5.09
N SER A 239 -0.70 26.19 5.28
CA SER A 239 0.12 25.61 4.20
C SER A 239 -0.24 24.15 3.98
N PHE A 240 -0.62 23.78 2.77
CA PHE A 240 -0.92 22.39 2.38
C PHE A 240 0.29 21.79 1.68
N ALA A 241 1.05 20.95 2.37
CA ALA A 241 2.28 20.34 1.88
C ALA A 241 2.02 18.92 1.38
N LEU A 242 2.13 18.71 0.06
CA LEU A 242 2.00 17.39 -0.56
C LEU A 242 3.39 16.84 -0.88
N VAL A 243 3.79 15.80 -0.15
CA VAL A 243 5.10 15.17 -0.21
C VAL A 243 4.97 13.81 -0.89
N GLY A 244 5.45 13.73 -2.13
CA GLY A 244 5.41 12.49 -2.90
C GLY A 244 5.53 12.72 -4.41
N PRO A 245 5.68 11.64 -5.18
CA PRO A 245 5.71 11.72 -6.63
C PRO A 245 4.32 12.01 -7.20
N VAL A 246 4.27 12.83 -8.26
CA VAL A 246 3.04 13.14 -8.99
C VAL A 246 2.85 12.15 -10.15
N GLY A 247 1.66 11.54 -10.23
CA GLY A 247 1.24 10.69 -11.34
C GLY A 247 1.89 9.30 -11.43
N PRO A 248 2.50 8.70 -10.37
CA PRO A 248 3.07 7.36 -10.52
C PRO A 248 1.97 6.34 -10.82
N GLY A 249 2.07 5.73 -12.01
CA GLY A 249 1.08 4.73 -12.45
C GLY A 249 -0.26 5.30 -12.94
N ASP A 250 -0.43 6.62 -12.95
CA ASP A 250 -1.59 7.32 -13.49
C ASP A 250 -1.16 8.50 -14.39
N PRO A 251 -0.93 8.27 -15.69
CA PRO A 251 -0.44 9.30 -16.60
C PRO A 251 -1.44 10.43 -16.88
N ARG A 252 -2.71 10.29 -16.45
CA ARG A 252 -3.75 11.31 -16.59
C ARG A 252 -3.89 12.20 -15.36
N THR A 253 -3.04 12.01 -14.36
CA THR A 253 -3.01 12.87 -13.17
C THR A 253 -2.73 14.32 -13.58
N ASP A 254 -3.72 15.19 -13.39
CA ASP A 254 -3.62 16.63 -13.61
C ASP A 254 -3.71 17.38 -12.28
N VAL A 255 -2.62 18.01 -11.88
CA VAL A 255 -2.50 18.77 -10.64
C VAL A 255 -2.69 20.28 -10.85
N SER A 256 -3.22 20.73 -11.99
CA SER A 256 -3.41 22.15 -12.32
C SER A 256 -4.26 22.88 -11.29
N ALA A 257 -5.34 22.26 -10.82
CA ALA A 257 -6.21 22.81 -9.77
C ALA A 257 -5.45 23.06 -8.45
N LEU A 258 -4.53 22.17 -8.09
CA LEU A 258 -3.70 22.32 -6.89
C LEU A 258 -2.65 23.42 -7.05
N ARG A 259 -2.04 23.53 -8.24
CA ARG A 259 -1.05 24.56 -8.53
C ARG A 259 -1.63 25.97 -8.63
N ALA A 260 -2.93 26.09 -8.83
CA ALA A 260 -3.61 27.36 -8.84
C ALA A 260 -3.76 27.98 -7.44
N GLU A 261 -3.62 27.18 -6.39
CA GLU A 261 -3.77 27.63 -5.01
C GLU A 261 -2.39 28.01 -4.43
N PRO A 262 -2.20 29.26 -3.97
CA PRO A 262 -0.89 29.78 -3.55
C PRO A 262 -0.34 29.10 -2.28
N ASN A 263 -1.20 28.49 -1.48
CA ASN A 263 -0.87 27.81 -0.23
C ASN A 263 -0.80 26.28 -0.37
N VAL A 264 -0.85 25.76 -1.59
CA VAL A 264 -0.63 24.33 -1.89
C VAL A 264 0.77 24.12 -2.47
N HIS A 265 1.57 23.27 -1.82
CA HIS A 265 2.97 23.07 -2.13
C HIS A 265 3.24 21.60 -2.52
N LEU A 266 3.64 21.36 -3.78
CA LEU A 266 4.06 20.05 -4.27
C LEU A 266 5.57 19.89 -4.04
N LEU A 267 5.96 19.19 -2.97
CA LEU A 267 7.35 19.16 -2.49
C LEU A 267 8.20 18.01 -3.07
N GLY A 268 7.60 17.15 -3.91
CA GLY A 268 8.29 16.00 -4.48
C GLY A 268 8.47 14.84 -3.48
N ALA A 269 9.07 13.76 -3.96
CA ALA A 269 9.27 12.54 -3.16
C ALA A 269 10.33 12.73 -2.07
N ARG A 270 10.20 11.93 -1.02
CA ARG A 270 11.22 11.73 0.03
C ARG A 270 11.44 10.24 0.20
N ASP A 271 12.63 9.87 0.64
CA ASP A 271 12.90 8.51 1.08
C ASP A 271 12.03 8.18 2.29
N TYR A 272 11.61 6.92 2.41
CA TYR A 272 10.72 6.49 3.49
C TYR A 272 11.31 6.78 4.88
N SER A 273 12.61 6.58 5.05
CA SER A 273 13.34 6.90 6.27
C SER A 273 13.42 8.39 6.61
N GLY A 274 13.20 9.28 5.64
CA GLY A 274 13.17 10.74 5.84
C GLY A 274 11.79 11.30 6.16
N LEU A 275 10.73 10.48 6.10
CA LEU A 275 9.37 10.95 6.40
C LEU A 275 9.17 11.42 7.85
N PRO A 276 9.84 10.87 8.88
CA PRO A 276 9.76 11.43 10.24
C PRO A 276 10.14 12.91 10.30
N ASP A 277 11.13 13.35 9.53
CA ASP A 277 11.55 14.75 9.48
C ASP A 277 10.50 15.67 8.85
N VAL A 278 9.78 15.17 7.85
CA VAL A 278 8.61 15.83 7.26
C VAL A 278 7.50 15.99 8.32
N LEU A 279 7.15 14.90 9.02
CA LEU A 279 6.05 14.86 9.99
C LEU A 279 6.38 15.63 11.28
N ARG A 280 7.65 15.74 11.65
CA ARG A 280 8.10 16.58 12.79
C ARG A 280 7.76 18.05 12.57
N GLY A 281 7.82 18.52 11.32
CA GLY A 281 7.50 19.89 10.96
C GLY A 281 6.01 20.15 10.77
N ALA A 282 5.16 19.13 10.72
CA ALA A 282 3.74 19.22 10.44
C ALA A 282 2.88 19.43 11.70
N ASP A 283 1.68 19.97 11.51
CA ASP A 283 0.68 20.19 12.56
C ASP A 283 -0.49 19.20 12.45
N VAL A 284 -0.92 18.84 11.23
CA VAL A 284 -2.01 17.90 10.95
C VAL A 284 -1.64 16.99 9.77
N GLY A 285 -1.94 15.70 9.88
CA GLY A 285 -1.94 14.76 8.75
C GLY A 285 -3.27 14.80 8.00
N LEU A 286 -3.24 14.96 6.67
CA LEU A 286 -4.43 15.02 5.83
C LEU A 286 -4.50 13.82 4.88
N VAL A 287 -5.68 13.20 4.77
CA VAL A 287 -5.94 12.12 3.81
C VAL A 287 -7.17 12.48 2.96
N PRO A 288 -6.98 13.34 1.92
CA PRO A 288 -8.07 13.86 1.10
C PRO A 288 -8.39 12.91 -0.06
N TYR A 289 -8.78 11.66 0.26
CA TYR A 289 -9.07 10.67 -0.75
C TYR A 289 -10.41 10.93 -1.44
N ALA A 290 -10.43 10.80 -2.76
CA ALA A 290 -11.67 10.76 -3.53
C ALA A 290 -12.53 9.58 -3.10
N ARG A 291 -13.84 9.75 -3.00
CA ARG A 291 -14.78 8.67 -2.69
C ARG A 291 -15.15 7.94 -3.98
N ASN A 292 -14.64 6.72 -4.12
CA ASN A 292 -14.90 5.86 -5.27
C ASN A 292 -14.71 4.37 -4.87
N PRO A 293 -15.13 3.40 -5.70
CA PRO A 293 -15.02 1.98 -5.35
C PRO A 293 -13.61 1.50 -4.98
N LEU A 294 -12.57 2.13 -5.53
CA LEU A 294 -11.18 1.79 -5.17
C LEU A 294 -10.86 2.26 -3.74
N THR A 295 -11.12 3.52 -3.42
CA THR A 295 -10.77 4.11 -2.13
C THR A 295 -11.67 3.64 -0.99
N ASP A 296 -12.93 3.30 -1.28
CA ASP A 296 -13.86 2.67 -0.32
C ASP A 296 -13.37 1.29 0.16
N SER A 297 -12.49 0.66 -0.64
CA SER A 297 -11.88 -0.64 -0.34
C SER A 297 -10.43 -0.54 0.17
N ILE A 298 -9.96 0.65 0.56
CA ILE A 298 -8.60 0.88 1.06
C ILE A 298 -8.64 1.26 2.55
N PHE A 299 -7.71 0.70 3.34
CA PHE A 299 -7.30 1.29 4.61
C PHE A 299 -5.95 2.01 4.39
N PRO A 300 -5.90 3.36 4.42
CA PRO A 300 -4.66 4.09 4.13
C PRO A 300 -3.61 3.87 5.24
N MET A 301 -2.41 3.38 4.92
CA MET A 301 -1.29 3.21 5.87
C MET A 301 -0.94 4.52 6.59
N LYS A 302 -1.08 5.64 5.89
CA LYS A 302 -0.81 7.00 6.39
C LYS A 302 -1.52 7.35 7.69
N ILE A 303 -2.66 6.75 7.95
CA ILE A 303 -3.41 6.95 9.19
C ILE A 303 -2.52 6.64 10.39
N TYR A 304 -1.96 5.43 10.43
CA TYR A 304 -1.11 5.04 11.55
C TYR A 304 0.31 5.62 11.46
N GLU A 305 0.80 5.98 10.27
CA GLU A 305 2.05 6.74 10.11
C GLU A 305 1.95 8.11 10.79
N TYR A 306 0.86 8.85 10.53
CA TYR A 306 0.62 10.16 11.14
C TYR A 306 0.34 10.07 12.64
N LEU A 307 -0.50 9.11 13.06
CA LEU A 307 -0.79 8.91 14.47
C LEU A 307 0.45 8.53 15.27
N ALA A 308 1.33 7.67 14.71
CA ALA A 308 2.61 7.33 15.34
C ALA A 308 3.58 8.51 15.43
N ALA A 309 3.52 9.45 14.47
CA ALA A 309 4.23 10.73 14.54
C ALA A 309 3.57 11.74 15.52
N GLY A 310 2.49 11.34 16.19
CA GLY A 310 1.73 12.18 17.11
C GLY A 310 0.82 13.20 16.45
N LEU A 311 0.65 13.18 15.12
CA LEU A 311 -0.21 14.13 14.42
C LEU A 311 -1.69 13.73 14.54
N PRO A 312 -2.60 14.69 14.77
CA PRO A 312 -4.02 14.47 14.55
C PRO A 312 -4.26 14.25 13.06
N VAL A 313 -5.24 13.42 12.71
CA VAL A 313 -5.54 13.09 11.31
C VAL A 313 -6.91 13.62 10.92
N VAL A 314 -6.95 14.28 9.76
CA VAL A 314 -8.19 14.70 9.09
C VAL A 314 -8.27 13.97 7.75
N ALA A 315 -9.42 13.39 7.44
CA ALA A 315 -9.59 12.58 6.23
C ALA A 315 -10.99 12.77 5.64
N THR A 316 -11.14 12.47 4.36
CA THR A 316 -12.47 12.25 3.78
C THR A 316 -13.12 11.01 4.40
N GLU A 317 -14.45 10.94 4.38
CA GLU A 317 -15.19 9.79 4.90
C GLU A 317 -14.92 8.54 4.05
N LEU A 318 -14.03 7.67 4.55
CA LEU A 318 -13.82 6.33 4.00
C LEU A 318 -14.45 5.31 4.94
N PRO A 319 -15.14 4.28 4.40
CA PRO A 319 -15.76 3.22 5.24
C PRO A 319 -14.76 2.53 6.19
N SER A 320 -13.51 2.41 5.78
CA SER A 320 -12.43 1.80 6.56
C SER A 320 -11.98 2.65 7.77
N LEU A 321 -12.30 3.95 7.79
CA LEU A 321 -11.92 4.87 8.86
C LEU A 321 -13.00 5.05 9.93
N ALA A 322 -14.16 4.42 9.75
CA ALA A 322 -15.24 4.51 10.72
C ALA A 322 -14.80 3.95 12.09
N GLY A 323 -14.86 4.80 13.12
CA GLY A 323 -14.48 4.43 14.49
C GLY A 323 -12.97 4.35 14.76
N VAL A 324 -12.12 4.77 13.82
CA VAL A 324 -10.67 4.86 14.09
C VAL A 324 -10.41 6.05 15.01
N GLU A 325 -9.83 5.78 16.17
CA GLU A 325 -9.54 6.80 17.19
C GLU A 325 -8.54 7.84 16.67
N ASP A 326 -8.70 9.11 17.08
CA ASP A 326 -7.88 10.26 16.68
C ASP A 326 -7.94 10.63 15.17
N VAL A 327 -8.86 10.06 14.42
CA VAL A 327 -9.13 10.40 13.02
C VAL A 327 -10.47 11.15 12.94
N ARG A 328 -10.44 12.35 12.38
CA ARG A 328 -11.66 13.12 12.07
C ARG A 328 -11.97 12.94 10.60
N THR A 329 -13.15 12.47 10.30
CA THR A 329 -13.60 12.32 8.92
C THR A 329 -14.71 13.32 8.58
N ALA A 330 -14.72 13.80 7.33
CA ALA A 330 -15.75 14.72 6.85
C ALA A 330 -16.01 14.49 5.36
N PRO A 331 -17.26 14.76 4.89
CA PRO A 331 -17.67 14.46 3.52
C PRO A 331 -17.28 15.51 2.48
N ASP A 332 -17.01 16.76 2.91
CA ASP A 332 -16.79 17.91 2.03
C ASP A 332 -15.73 18.89 2.58
N ALA A 333 -15.33 19.86 1.77
CA ALA A 333 -14.29 20.82 2.11
C ALA A 333 -14.67 21.71 3.32
N ALA A 334 -15.94 22.09 3.45
CA ALA A 334 -16.39 22.94 4.54
C ALA A 334 -16.29 22.23 5.90
N GLN A 335 -16.73 20.99 5.95
CA GLN A 335 -16.65 20.18 7.16
C GLN A 335 -15.20 19.73 7.45
N LEU A 336 -14.37 19.51 6.40
CA LEU A 336 -12.94 19.28 6.58
C LEU A 336 -12.23 20.49 7.17
N ALA A 337 -12.63 21.73 6.80
CA ALA A 337 -12.08 22.94 7.39
C ALA A 337 -12.38 23.03 8.90
N VAL A 338 -13.60 22.69 9.32
CA VAL A 338 -13.96 22.59 10.75
C VAL A 338 -13.15 21.51 11.45
N ALA A 339 -13.03 20.33 10.83
CA ALA A 339 -12.24 19.23 11.38
C ALA A 339 -10.75 19.58 11.53
N LEU A 340 -10.19 20.42 10.63
CA LEU A 340 -8.83 20.95 10.75
C LEU A 340 -8.70 21.88 11.96
N ASP A 341 -9.67 22.77 12.23
CA ASP A 341 -9.64 23.63 13.40
C ASP A 341 -9.66 22.84 14.70
N GLU A 342 -10.52 21.84 14.78
CA GLU A 342 -10.57 20.93 15.93
C GLU A 342 -9.29 20.12 16.09
N ALA A 343 -8.70 19.67 14.99
CA ALA A 343 -7.45 18.92 15.00
C ALA A 343 -6.28 19.79 15.48
N LEU A 344 -6.19 21.03 15.03
CA LEU A 344 -5.19 22.00 15.44
C LEU A 344 -5.32 22.34 16.93
N ALA A 345 -6.54 22.53 17.43
CA ALA A 345 -6.82 22.77 18.85
C ALA A 345 -6.38 21.59 19.74
N ALA A 346 -6.39 20.36 19.20
CA ALA A 346 -6.01 19.12 19.89
C ALA A 346 -4.56 18.68 19.63
N SER A 347 -3.65 19.59 19.21
CA SER A 347 -2.28 19.23 18.80
C SER A 347 -1.17 19.62 19.80
N GLY A 348 -1.50 19.78 21.08
CA GLY A 348 -0.51 20.04 22.14
C GLY A 348 0.45 18.85 22.37
N PRO A 349 1.61 19.07 23.04
CA PRO A 349 2.64 18.05 23.23
C PRO A 349 2.14 16.77 23.93
N GLU A 350 1.29 16.91 24.96
CA GLU A 350 0.72 15.79 25.69
C GLU A 350 -0.22 14.95 24.79
N GLN A 351 -1.05 15.62 24.01
CA GLN A 351 -1.96 14.97 23.06
C GLN A 351 -1.18 14.25 21.94
N ARG A 352 -0.08 14.84 21.46
CA ARG A 352 0.81 14.20 20.49
C ARG A 352 1.41 12.91 21.05
N SER A 353 1.94 12.95 22.27
CA SER A 353 2.53 11.77 22.92
C SER A 353 1.48 10.68 23.19
N ALA A 354 0.31 11.05 23.67
CA ALA A 354 -0.77 10.11 23.96
C ALA A 354 -1.28 9.43 22.68
N ARG A 355 -1.37 10.18 21.56
CA ARG A 355 -1.78 9.66 20.25
C ARG A 355 -0.78 8.64 19.70
N ALA A 356 0.51 8.97 19.77
CA ALA A 356 1.55 8.06 19.32
C ALA A 356 1.61 6.78 20.17
N GLU A 357 1.39 6.87 21.47
CA GLU A 357 1.35 5.69 22.35
C GLU A 357 0.16 4.78 21.98
N ARG A 358 -1.03 5.32 21.69
CA ARG A 358 -2.16 4.52 21.20
C ARG A 358 -1.86 3.87 19.84
N ALA A 359 -1.20 4.59 18.94
CA ALA A 359 -0.84 4.07 17.63
C ALA A 359 0.21 2.94 17.69
N ARG A 360 0.98 2.81 18.78
CA ARG A 360 2.08 1.85 18.92
C ARG A 360 1.65 0.39 18.71
N THR A 361 0.43 0.04 19.10
CA THR A 361 -0.11 -1.30 18.91
C THR A 361 -0.46 -1.61 17.44
N HIS A 362 -0.54 -0.59 16.58
CA HIS A 362 -0.81 -0.73 15.17
C HIS A 362 0.49 -0.81 14.34
N SER A 363 1.40 -1.69 14.75
CA SER A 363 2.69 -1.92 14.10
C SER A 363 2.68 -3.16 13.22
N TRP A 364 3.60 -3.22 12.25
CA TRP A 364 3.78 -4.40 11.40
C TRP A 364 4.21 -5.64 12.20
N ASP A 365 5.00 -5.46 13.27
CA ASP A 365 5.43 -6.57 14.11
C ASP A 365 4.25 -7.15 14.91
N GLN A 366 3.39 -6.30 15.47
CA GLN A 366 2.15 -6.74 16.13
C GLN A 366 1.19 -7.43 15.14
N ARG A 367 1.04 -6.87 13.92
CA ARG A 367 0.24 -7.47 12.86
C ARG A 367 0.72 -8.86 12.48
N LEU A 368 2.03 -9.08 12.39
CA LEU A 368 2.59 -10.40 12.12
C LEU A 368 2.30 -11.39 13.25
N GLN A 369 2.34 -10.95 14.52
CA GLN A 369 1.98 -11.80 15.65
C GLN A 369 0.50 -12.23 15.60
N GLU A 370 -0.40 -11.29 15.30
CA GLU A 370 -1.84 -11.58 15.14
C GLU A 370 -2.09 -12.60 14.01
N ILE A 371 -1.40 -12.42 12.87
CA ILE A 371 -1.50 -13.34 11.74
C ILE A 371 -0.91 -14.72 12.11
N ALA A 372 0.21 -14.74 12.81
CA ALA A 372 0.82 -16.01 13.26
C ALA A 372 -0.11 -16.77 14.22
N THR A 373 -0.78 -16.06 15.13
CA THR A 373 -1.80 -16.67 16.00
C THR A 373 -2.95 -17.24 15.18
N ALA A 374 -3.50 -16.48 14.23
CA ALA A 374 -4.58 -16.96 13.36
C ALA A 374 -4.18 -18.17 12.52
N ILE A 375 -2.92 -18.24 12.06
CA ILE A 375 -2.39 -19.42 11.35
C ILE A 375 -2.27 -20.63 12.27
N ALA A 376 -1.88 -20.44 13.53
CA ALA A 376 -1.73 -21.53 14.49
C ALA A 376 -3.08 -22.15 14.93
N GLU A 377 -4.18 -21.43 14.71
CA GLU A 377 -5.55 -21.86 15.02
C GLU A 377 -6.23 -22.61 13.85
N LEU A 378 -5.58 -22.72 12.67
CA LEU A 378 -6.09 -23.43 11.49
C LEU A 378 -5.93 -24.96 11.62
#